data_ac8eb9e79e340eb65f996ea48ea80e7d
#
_entry.id   ac8eb9e79e340eb65f996ea48ea80e7d
#
_cell.length_a   1.000
_cell.length_b   1.000
_cell.length_c   1.000
_cell.angle_alpha   90.00
_cell.angle_beta   90.00
_cell.angle_gamma   90.00
#
_symmetry.space_group_name_H-M   'P 1'
#
loop_
_entity.id
_entity.type
_entity.pdbx_description
1 polymer ?
#
loop_
_entity_poly.entity_id
_entity_poly.type
_entity_poly.pdbx_seq_one_letter_code
_entity_poly.pdbx_strand_id
1 'polypeptide(L)'
;MSQLYDYIIIGAGSAGCVLANRLSKNPKNSVLLLEAGGPDNNMNIHIPGAYLKVHKSKNDWGFWTEKQVNVLNRKIYLPRGKTLGGSSSTNAMAYVRGNAADYDGWAELGNSGWSYKDLLPYFKRSENHEQFDAMDSGYHSNSGELGVTLPIRFQTPYVEGFIDACDAIGIPANLDYNGAIQEGASLVQSTIKNGKRESGATAFLKPVLDRNNLTAISNAFVEKIIFDGKKAVGVQYKKGVKTIQVKAQKEIILSAGAYQSPQLLMLSGIGEASELKKHGIDCVHESKGVGKNLQDHLFYPICAQSKTQEGINHYISPLKQLKAAWNYFVHKKGVFCTSPLEGMAFFDLDQKGGKVNFQLHFSPISMGNEYGYDAYDLYDYPRVDGFTILPTLLHPKSRGTVSLSSSNPKEAPIIQPNFLKEKEDLDQLVKGGKLVFKIMEEQALKNYTKVSGLPYNRTSEDLLIEHIKKTLETVYHPVGTCKMGNDEMAVVDPTLKVYGIKNLRVVDASIMPKIVSGNTNAPVFMIAEKAADMILKTKL
;
A
#
# COMPACT_ATOMS: atom_id res chain seq x y z
N MET A 1 -27.04 -8.60 27.62
CA MET A 1 -26.26 -7.37 27.85
C MET A 1 -25.33 -7.16 26.68
N SER A 2 -25.20 -5.92 26.14
CA SER A 2 -24.22 -5.62 25.09
C SER A 2 -22.80 -5.76 25.65
N GLN A 3 -21.93 -6.49 24.96
CA GLN A 3 -20.54 -6.69 25.38
C GLN A 3 -19.80 -5.34 25.36
N LEU A 4 -19.02 -5.06 26.39
CA LEU A 4 -18.31 -3.79 26.59
C LEU A 4 -16.79 -4.03 26.47
N TYR A 5 -16.10 -3.20 25.66
CA TYR A 5 -14.66 -3.21 25.50
C TYR A 5 -14.07 -1.84 25.79
N ASP A 6 -12.82 -1.77 26.21
CA ASP A 6 -12.11 -0.49 26.31
C ASP A 6 -11.89 0.11 24.92
N TYR A 7 -11.39 -0.69 24.00
CA TYR A 7 -11.06 -0.29 22.62
C TYR A 7 -11.75 -1.19 21.61
N ILE A 8 -12.32 -0.58 20.57
CA ILE A 8 -12.83 -1.29 19.39
C ILE A 8 -12.03 -0.82 18.18
N ILE A 9 -11.34 -1.74 17.50
CA ILE A 9 -10.56 -1.50 16.28
C ILE A 9 -11.36 -2.04 15.10
N ILE A 10 -11.60 -1.19 14.09
CA ILE A 10 -12.35 -1.53 12.89
C ILE A 10 -11.38 -1.72 11.72
N GLY A 11 -11.25 -2.94 11.24
CA GLY A 11 -10.31 -3.36 10.19
C GLY A 11 -9.02 -3.97 10.77
N ALA A 12 -8.76 -5.24 10.42
CA ALA A 12 -7.53 -5.95 10.76
C ALA A 12 -6.49 -5.86 9.63
N GLY A 13 -6.36 -4.69 9.00
CA GLY A 13 -5.30 -4.38 8.05
C GLY A 13 -3.96 -4.14 8.74
N SER A 14 -3.00 -3.55 8.02
CA SER A 14 -1.66 -3.23 8.52
C SER A 14 -1.72 -2.46 9.84
N ALA A 15 -2.50 -1.38 9.91
CA ALA A 15 -2.62 -0.57 11.13
C ALA A 15 -3.37 -1.29 12.24
N GLY A 16 -4.51 -1.92 11.95
CA GLY A 16 -5.33 -2.56 12.97
C GLY A 16 -4.62 -3.73 13.66
N CYS A 17 -3.78 -4.48 12.94
CA CYS A 17 -2.98 -5.56 13.52
C CYS A 17 -1.94 -5.03 14.54
N VAL A 18 -1.25 -3.94 14.22
CA VAL A 18 -0.32 -3.26 15.15
C VAL A 18 -1.07 -2.77 16.38
N LEU A 19 -2.17 -2.04 16.18
CA LEU A 19 -2.97 -1.50 17.27
C LEU A 19 -3.49 -2.60 18.20
N ALA A 20 -4.00 -3.71 17.64
CA ALA A 20 -4.47 -4.85 18.44
C ALA A 20 -3.33 -5.42 19.31
N ASN A 21 -2.13 -5.56 18.73
CA ASN A 21 -0.95 -6.02 19.47
C ASN A 21 -0.59 -5.06 20.61
N ARG A 22 -0.40 -3.76 20.28
CA ARG A 22 0.11 -2.75 21.23
C ARG A 22 -0.90 -2.45 22.34
N LEU A 23 -2.19 -2.29 22.03
CA LEU A 23 -3.21 -1.96 23.02
C LEU A 23 -3.50 -3.13 23.98
N SER A 24 -3.46 -4.38 23.48
CA SER A 24 -3.66 -5.57 24.30
C SER A 24 -2.43 -5.98 25.13
N LYS A 25 -1.27 -5.33 24.94
CA LYS A 25 -0.07 -5.57 25.76
C LYS A 25 -0.31 -5.27 27.24
N ASN A 26 -1.16 -4.29 27.53
CA ASN A 26 -1.62 -4.05 28.90
C ASN A 26 -2.84 -4.95 29.20
N PRO A 27 -2.75 -5.94 30.12
CA PRO A 27 -3.83 -6.87 30.39
C PRO A 27 -5.08 -6.22 31.01
N LYS A 28 -4.98 -4.97 31.47
CA LYS A 28 -6.14 -4.20 31.98
C LYS A 28 -7.00 -3.61 30.87
N ASN A 29 -6.52 -3.58 29.62
CA ASN A 29 -7.29 -3.10 28.49
C ASN A 29 -8.01 -4.26 27.81
N SER A 30 -9.31 -4.19 27.66
CA SER A 30 -10.09 -5.10 26.81
C SER A 30 -10.16 -4.56 25.38
N VAL A 31 -9.71 -5.36 24.40
CA VAL A 31 -9.58 -4.94 23.00
C VAL A 31 -10.41 -5.86 22.10
N LEU A 32 -11.26 -5.25 21.28
CA LEU A 32 -11.99 -5.93 20.19
C LEU A 32 -11.44 -5.49 18.85
N LEU A 33 -11.04 -6.45 18.01
CA LEU A 33 -10.65 -6.24 16.61
C LEU A 33 -11.70 -6.88 15.70
N LEU A 34 -12.27 -6.09 14.78
CA LEU A 34 -13.28 -6.52 13.82
C LEU A 34 -12.72 -6.49 12.40
N GLU A 35 -12.80 -7.60 11.68
CA GLU A 35 -12.37 -7.70 10.26
C GLU A 35 -13.52 -8.22 9.40
N ALA A 36 -13.79 -7.50 8.31
CA ALA A 36 -14.86 -7.87 7.38
C ALA A 36 -14.54 -9.13 6.59
N GLY A 37 -13.26 -9.32 6.24
CA GLY A 37 -12.77 -10.51 5.56
C GLY A 37 -12.62 -11.72 6.48
N GLY A 38 -12.33 -12.87 5.86
CA GLY A 38 -12.05 -14.11 6.57
C GLY A 38 -10.62 -14.18 7.14
N PRO A 39 -10.28 -15.31 7.79
CA PRO A 39 -8.90 -15.58 8.18
C PRO A 39 -8.00 -15.72 6.95
N ASP A 40 -6.70 -15.45 7.12
CA ASP A 40 -5.67 -15.54 6.08
C ASP A 40 -5.17 -16.98 5.85
N ASN A 41 -6.09 -17.94 5.74
CA ASN A 41 -5.76 -19.36 5.58
C ASN A 41 -5.43 -19.77 4.13
N ASN A 42 -5.63 -18.86 3.16
CA ASN A 42 -5.29 -19.13 1.77
C ASN A 42 -3.76 -19.20 1.62
N MET A 43 -3.24 -20.36 1.19
CA MET A 43 -1.80 -20.59 1.02
C MET A 43 -1.16 -19.58 0.06
N ASN A 44 -1.89 -19.12 -0.97
CA ASN A 44 -1.38 -18.11 -1.91
C ASN A 44 -1.06 -16.76 -1.23
N ILE A 45 -1.65 -16.46 -0.08
CA ILE A 45 -1.29 -15.29 0.72
C ILE A 45 0.14 -15.41 1.24
N HIS A 46 0.55 -16.61 1.67
CA HIS A 46 1.82 -16.83 2.36
C HIS A 46 2.99 -17.10 1.42
N ILE A 47 2.71 -17.47 0.16
CA ILE A 47 3.73 -17.72 -0.86
C ILE A 47 3.99 -16.42 -1.62
N PRO A 48 5.17 -15.77 -1.48
CA PRO A 48 5.45 -14.49 -2.14
C PRO A 48 5.20 -14.50 -3.64
N GLY A 49 5.73 -15.47 -4.35
CA GLY A 49 5.56 -15.60 -5.82
C GLY A 49 4.14 -15.94 -6.28
N ALA A 50 3.20 -16.20 -5.36
CA ALA A 50 1.79 -16.46 -5.70
C ALA A 50 0.89 -15.23 -5.52
N TYR A 51 1.45 -14.03 -5.32
CA TYR A 51 0.69 -12.85 -4.94
C TYR A 51 -0.44 -12.49 -5.93
N LEU A 52 -0.26 -12.69 -7.23
CA LEU A 52 -1.31 -12.43 -8.22
C LEU A 52 -2.57 -13.29 -8.03
N LYS A 53 -2.43 -14.51 -7.47
CA LYS A 53 -3.55 -15.42 -7.25
C LYS A 53 -4.50 -15.01 -6.12
N VAL A 54 -4.17 -13.96 -5.36
CA VAL A 54 -5.04 -13.43 -4.30
C VAL A 54 -5.94 -12.30 -4.80
N HIS A 55 -5.57 -11.67 -5.93
CA HIS A 55 -6.40 -10.66 -6.59
C HIS A 55 -7.64 -11.28 -7.25
N LYS A 56 -8.72 -10.51 -7.36
CA LYS A 56 -10.02 -10.96 -7.90
C LYS A 56 -10.56 -12.24 -7.22
N SER A 57 -10.08 -12.56 -6.00
CA SER A 57 -10.50 -13.71 -5.21
C SER A 57 -11.40 -13.28 -4.05
N LYS A 58 -11.87 -14.24 -3.23
CA LYS A 58 -12.60 -13.95 -1.99
C LYS A 58 -11.81 -13.13 -0.97
N ASN A 59 -10.48 -13.08 -1.10
CA ASN A 59 -9.57 -12.32 -0.24
C ASN A 59 -9.36 -10.88 -0.73
N ASP A 60 -10.14 -10.43 -1.71
CA ASP A 60 -10.05 -9.13 -2.33
C ASP A 60 -11.41 -8.42 -2.32
N TRP A 61 -11.41 -7.11 -2.05
CA TRP A 61 -12.62 -6.29 -2.16
C TRP A 61 -13.03 -6.05 -3.62
N GLY A 62 -12.08 -6.03 -4.55
CA GLY A 62 -12.32 -5.89 -5.98
C GLY A 62 -12.95 -4.55 -6.36
N PHE A 63 -12.46 -3.45 -5.82
CA PHE A 63 -12.96 -2.12 -6.17
C PHE A 63 -12.56 -1.72 -7.59
N TRP A 64 -13.28 -0.75 -8.12
CA TRP A 64 -13.01 -0.13 -9.42
C TRP A 64 -13.16 1.39 -9.31
N THR A 65 -12.39 2.11 -10.09
CA THR A 65 -12.60 3.54 -10.25
C THR A 65 -13.88 3.82 -11.05
N GLU A 66 -14.41 5.02 -10.93
CA GLU A 66 -15.26 5.57 -11.99
C GLU A 66 -14.47 5.73 -13.29
N LYS A 67 -15.19 5.98 -14.41
CA LYS A 67 -14.55 6.24 -15.70
C LYS A 67 -13.55 7.40 -15.58
N GLN A 68 -12.30 7.15 -15.98
CA GLN A 68 -11.23 8.14 -15.96
C GLN A 68 -11.15 8.84 -17.32
N VAL A 69 -11.71 10.04 -17.42
CA VAL A 69 -11.85 10.79 -18.69
C VAL A 69 -10.51 10.98 -19.38
N ASN A 70 -9.46 11.37 -18.62
CA ASN A 70 -8.13 11.62 -19.18
C ASN A 70 -7.33 10.34 -19.46
N VAL A 71 -7.89 9.18 -19.13
CA VAL A 71 -7.32 7.83 -19.35
C VAL A 71 -8.27 7.02 -20.24
N LEU A 72 -8.70 7.60 -21.35
CA LEU A 72 -9.55 6.98 -22.37
C LEU A 72 -10.88 6.43 -21.83
N ASN A 73 -11.46 7.05 -20.81
CA ASN A 73 -12.67 6.59 -20.10
C ASN A 73 -12.55 5.17 -19.51
N ARG A 74 -11.34 4.68 -19.25
CA ARG A 74 -11.13 3.38 -18.62
C ARG A 74 -11.61 3.42 -17.16
N LYS A 75 -12.15 2.30 -16.69
CA LYS A 75 -12.23 1.98 -15.26
C LYS A 75 -10.97 1.20 -14.89
N ILE A 76 -10.36 1.55 -13.79
CA ILE A 76 -9.13 0.91 -13.31
C ILE A 76 -9.47 0.08 -12.07
N TYR A 77 -9.00 -1.16 -12.06
CA TYR A 77 -9.19 -2.09 -10.96
C TYR A 77 -8.33 -1.72 -9.75
N LEU A 78 -8.91 -1.79 -8.56
CA LEU A 78 -8.30 -1.35 -7.32
C LEU A 78 -8.35 -2.47 -6.27
N PRO A 79 -7.40 -3.41 -6.26
CA PRO A 79 -7.37 -4.49 -5.29
C PRO A 79 -7.17 -3.97 -3.86
N ARG A 80 -7.95 -4.49 -2.91
CA ARG A 80 -7.77 -4.26 -1.46
C ARG A 80 -7.97 -5.55 -0.71
N GLY A 81 -7.06 -5.89 0.19
CA GLY A 81 -7.15 -7.12 0.95
C GLY A 81 -8.40 -7.19 1.83
N LYS A 82 -9.15 -8.29 1.71
CA LYS A 82 -10.36 -8.63 2.50
C LYS A 82 -10.08 -9.89 3.31
N THR A 83 -9.22 -9.76 4.28
CA THR A 83 -8.73 -10.87 5.12
C THR A 83 -7.96 -10.31 6.31
N LEU A 84 -7.63 -11.11 7.31
CA LEU A 84 -6.68 -10.72 8.35
C LEU A 84 -5.36 -10.26 7.72
N GLY A 85 -4.82 -9.14 8.18
CA GLY A 85 -3.69 -8.44 7.61
C GLY A 85 -4.06 -7.44 6.51
N GLY A 86 -5.31 -7.47 6.01
CA GLY A 86 -5.78 -6.55 4.96
C GLY A 86 -4.87 -6.58 3.73
N SER A 87 -4.55 -5.40 3.19
CA SER A 87 -3.69 -5.29 1.99
C SER A 87 -2.24 -5.70 2.23
N SER A 88 -1.73 -5.79 3.47
CA SER A 88 -0.42 -6.39 3.73
C SER A 88 -0.39 -7.91 3.44
N SER A 89 -1.55 -8.56 3.44
CA SER A 89 -1.71 -9.97 3.05
C SER A 89 -1.84 -10.20 1.55
N THR A 90 -1.99 -9.13 0.74
CA THR A 90 -2.24 -9.25 -0.71
C THR A 90 -1.30 -8.41 -1.59
N ASN A 91 -0.49 -7.53 -1.01
CA ASN A 91 0.43 -6.63 -1.73
C ASN A 91 1.66 -7.34 -2.33
N ALA A 92 2.46 -6.59 -3.09
CA ALA A 92 3.74 -7.06 -3.66
C ALA A 92 4.91 -7.07 -2.66
N MET A 93 4.67 -6.84 -1.37
CA MET A 93 5.63 -6.95 -0.25
C MET A 93 6.77 -5.93 -0.23
N ALA A 94 6.84 -4.98 -1.15
CA ALA A 94 7.89 -3.97 -1.12
C ALA A 94 7.88 -3.16 0.19
N TYR A 95 9.05 -3.04 0.82
CA TYR A 95 9.24 -2.29 2.05
C TYR A 95 9.99 -0.99 1.75
N VAL A 96 9.28 0.12 1.76
CA VAL A 96 9.80 1.47 1.51
C VAL A 96 9.27 2.40 2.58
N ARG A 97 10.15 3.16 3.23
CA ARG A 97 9.75 4.12 4.27
C ARG A 97 9.26 5.45 3.70
N GLY A 98 9.70 5.81 2.51
CA GLY A 98 9.53 7.13 1.92
C GLY A 98 10.71 8.06 2.23
N ASN A 99 10.67 9.27 1.68
CA ASN A 99 11.72 10.28 1.85
C ASN A 99 11.54 11.05 3.17
N ALA A 100 12.63 11.41 3.83
CA ALA A 100 12.58 12.24 5.05
C ALA A 100 11.79 13.54 4.81
N ALA A 101 11.98 14.19 3.66
CA ALA A 101 11.28 15.41 3.27
C ALA A 101 9.75 15.27 3.15
N ASP A 102 9.21 14.05 2.99
CA ASP A 102 7.76 13.84 2.98
C ASP A 102 7.17 14.11 4.36
N TYR A 103 7.81 13.57 5.39
CA TYR A 103 7.39 13.69 6.79
C TYR A 103 7.67 15.06 7.37
N ASP A 104 8.83 15.64 7.03
CA ASP A 104 9.15 17.02 7.40
C ASP A 104 8.10 17.96 6.79
N GLY A 105 7.71 17.73 5.53
CA GLY A 105 6.61 18.43 4.89
C GLY A 105 5.24 18.19 5.56
N TRP A 106 5.00 17.04 6.21
CA TRP A 106 3.78 16.87 7.02
C TRP A 106 3.85 17.75 8.28
N ALA A 107 5.01 17.83 8.95
CA ALA A 107 5.20 18.70 10.11
C ALA A 107 5.05 20.18 9.76
N GLU A 108 5.59 20.62 8.62
CA GLU A 108 5.46 21.98 8.09
C GLU A 108 4.01 22.38 7.79
N LEU A 109 3.14 21.41 7.47
CA LEU A 109 1.68 21.62 7.34
C LEU A 109 0.98 21.81 8.70
N GLY A 110 1.73 21.94 9.80
CA GLY A 110 1.21 22.15 11.15
C GLY A 110 0.96 20.85 11.93
N ASN A 111 1.38 19.69 11.42
CA ASN A 111 1.26 18.43 12.13
C ASN A 111 2.48 18.20 13.04
N SER A 112 2.51 18.86 14.19
CA SER A 112 3.59 18.76 15.15
C SER A 112 3.84 17.32 15.59
N GLY A 113 5.13 16.90 15.65
CA GLY A 113 5.55 15.55 16.00
C GLY A 113 5.50 14.55 14.82
N TRP A 114 5.27 15.01 13.58
CA TRP A 114 5.25 14.17 12.38
C TRP A 114 6.44 14.42 11.44
N SER A 115 7.55 15.01 11.93
CA SER A 115 8.82 15.09 11.19
C SER A 115 9.47 13.71 11.09
N TYR A 116 10.36 13.52 10.11
CA TYR A 116 11.07 12.23 9.94
C TYR A 116 11.83 11.83 11.22
N LYS A 117 12.47 12.79 11.88
CA LYS A 117 13.17 12.56 13.15
C LYS A 117 12.24 12.00 14.24
N ASP A 118 10.99 12.48 14.30
CA ASP A 118 9.99 11.98 15.25
C ASP A 118 9.47 10.59 14.89
N LEU A 119 9.55 10.21 13.60
CA LEU A 119 8.93 8.99 13.07
C LEU A 119 9.92 7.84 12.90
N LEU A 120 11.20 8.10 12.69
CA LEU A 120 12.23 7.07 12.53
C LEU A 120 12.25 6.02 13.67
N PRO A 121 12.08 6.39 14.96
CA PRO A 121 11.99 5.40 16.03
C PRO A 121 10.84 4.40 15.87
N TYR A 122 9.71 4.82 15.29
CA TYR A 122 8.54 3.95 15.05
C TYR A 122 8.75 3.02 13.85
N PHE A 123 9.46 3.44 12.81
CA PHE A 123 9.90 2.56 11.74
C PHE A 123 10.81 1.46 12.28
N LYS A 124 11.83 1.84 13.07
CA LYS A 124 12.77 0.90 13.69
C LYS A 124 12.08 -0.05 14.67
N ARG A 125 11.08 0.41 15.41
CA ARG A 125 10.35 -0.40 16.39
C ARG A 125 9.60 -1.57 15.74
N SER A 126 9.06 -1.38 14.53
CA SER A 126 8.35 -2.43 13.82
C SER A 126 9.27 -3.38 13.06
N GLU A 127 10.46 -2.94 12.67
CA GLU A 127 11.35 -3.64 11.74
C GLU A 127 12.18 -4.75 12.40
N ASN A 128 12.29 -5.88 11.68
CA ASN A 128 13.21 -6.97 11.96
C ASN A 128 13.94 -7.33 10.66
N HIS A 129 15.05 -6.59 10.37
CA HIS A 129 15.78 -6.75 9.13
C HIS A 129 16.70 -7.97 9.17
N GLU A 130 16.54 -8.91 8.21
CA GLU A 130 17.29 -10.18 8.18
C GLU A 130 18.80 -9.96 7.95
N GLN A 131 19.18 -8.88 7.24
CA GLN A 131 20.58 -8.49 6.99
C GLN A 131 21.02 -7.32 7.85
N PHE A 132 20.53 -7.20 9.09
CA PHE A 132 20.78 -6.04 9.98
C PHE A 132 22.28 -5.75 10.17
N ASP A 133 23.12 -6.79 10.28
CA ASP A 133 24.56 -6.63 10.49
C ASP A 133 25.27 -5.94 9.32
N ALA A 134 24.65 -5.89 8.15
CA ALA A 134 25.14 -5.18 6.96
C ALA A 134 24.45 -3.82 6.75
N MET A 135 23.55 -3.40 7.66
CA MET A 135 22.79 -2.17 7.57
C MET A 135 23.25 -1.13 8.59
N ASP A 136 22.95 0.14 8.32
CA ASP A 136 23.19 1.20 9.29
C ASP A 136 22.21 1.12 10.46
N SER A 137 22.70 0.78 11.64
CA SER A 137 21.90 0.70 12.87
C SER A 137 21.27 2.04 13.29
N GLY A 138 21.72 3.15 12.76
CA GLY A 138 21.06 4.45 12.91
C GLY A 138 19.67 4.46 12.31
N TYR A 139 19.49 3.74 11.19
CA TYR A 139 18.24 3.68 10.45
C TYR A 139 17.49 2.35 10.62
N HIS A 140 18.15 1.23 10.89
CA HIS A 140 17.56 -0.11 10.91
C HIS A 140 17.49 -0.75 12.30
N SER A 141 16.73 -1.84 12.39
CA SER A 141 16.56 -2.66 13.59
C SER A 141 16.34 -4.13 13.22
N ASN A 142 16.71 -5.03 14.11
CA ASN A 142 16.41 -6.48 14.04
C ASN A 142 15.54 -6.95 15.21
N SER A 143 14.96 -6.04 15.99
CA SER A 143 14.24 -6.36 17.23
C SER A 143 12.71 -6.22 17.13
N GLY A 144 12.19 -5.72 16.00
CA GLY A 144 10.76 -5.60 15.77
C GLY A 144 10.09 -6.90 15.34
N GLU A 145 8.82 -6.85 15.10
CA GLU A 145 8.02 -8.02 14.71
C GLU A 145 7.99 -8.25 13.19
N LEU A 146 8.07 -7.18 12.38
CA LEU A 146 7.93 -7.23 10.93
C LEU A 146 9.24 -7.65 10.25
N GLY A 147 9.29 -8.88 9.77
CA GLY A 147 10.43 -9.39 9.00
C GLY A 147 10.61 -8.64 7.68
N VAL A 148 11.83 -8.13 7.45
CA VAL A 148 12.26 -7.45 6.21
C VAL A 148 13.52 -8.12 5.69
N THR A 149 13.63 -8.35 4.37
CA THR A 149 14.80 -9.00 3.76
C THR A 149 15.08 -8.46 2.37
N LEU A 150 16.34 -8.55 1.93
CA LEU A 150 16.77 -8.45 0.54
C LEU A 150 16.41 -9.73 -0.23
N PRO A 151 16.43 -9.77 -1.58
CA PRO A 151 16.04 -10.93 -2.38
C PRO A 151 17.11 -12.03 -2.41
N ILE A 152 17.65 -12.43 -1.23
CA ILE A 152 18.76 -13.39 -1.09
C ILE A 152 18.41 -14.84 -1.44
N ARG A 153 17.11 -15.19 -1.55
CA ARG A 153 16.67 -16.57 -1.84
C ARG A 153 16.44 -16.85 -3.30
N PHE A 154 16.29 -15.81 -4.09
CA PHE A 154 16.20 -15.84 -5.55
C PHE A 154 16.39 -14.43 -6.10
N GLN A 155 17.21 -14.32 -7.13
CA GLN A 155 17.49 -13.09 -7.86
C GLN A 155 17.82 -13.46 -9.31
N THR A 156 17.40 -12.63 -10.26
CA THR A 156 17.79 -12.77 -11.67
C THR A 156 18.99 -11.87 -11.97
N PRO A 157 19.82 -12.18 -12.97
CA PRO A 157 20.93 -11.31 -13.36
C PRO A 157 20.44 -9.99 -14.00
N TYR A 158 19.16 -9.91 -14.36
CA TYR A 158 18.59 -8.70 -14.98
C TYR A 158 18.56 -7.51 -14.02
N VAL A 159 18.43 -7.74 -12.72
CA VAL A 159 18.38 -6.63 -11.75
C VAL A 159 19.75 -5.96 -11.59
N GLU A 160 20.84 -6.72 -11.66
CA GLU A 160 22.19 -6.13 -11.66
C GLU A 160 22.38 -5.28 -12.92
N GLY A 161 21.99 -5.80 -14.09
CA GLY A 161 21.99 -5.02 -15.33
C GLY A 161 21.12 -3.76 -15.27
N PHE A 162 20.01 -3.77 -14.53
CA PHE A 162 19.18 -2.59 -14.29
C PHE A 162 19.88 -1.55 -13.41
N ILE A 163 20.52 -1.97 -12.31
CA ILE A 163 21.26 -1.09 -11.40
C ILE A 163 22.44 -0.45 -12.14
N ASP A 164 23.23 -1.25 -12.85
CA ASP A 164 24.37 -0.76 -13.63
C ASP A 164 23.94 0.20 -14.74
N ALA A 165 22.81 -0.07 -15.41
CA ALA A 165 22.26 0.82 -16.44
C ALA A 165 21.75 2.15 -15.85
N CYS A 166 21.19 2.14 -14.65
CA CYS A 166 20.82 3.34 -13.92
C CYS A 166 22.04 4.18 -13.55
N ASP A 167 23.09 3.54 -13.03
CA ASP A 167 24.34 4.21 -12.66
C ASP A 167 25.02 4.87 -13.87
N ALA A 168 25.05 4.18 -15.00
CA ALA A 168 25.60 4.70 -16.27
C ALA A 168 24.94 5.99 -16.76
N ILE A 169 23.68 6.23 -16.40
CA ILE A 169 22.95 7.47 -16.79
C ILE A 169 22.87 8.51 -15.65
N GLY A 170 23.59 8.28 -14.52
CA GLY A 170 23.70 9.21 -13.40
C GLY A 170 22.68 9.00 -12.28
N ILE A 171 21.99 7.86 -12.23
CA ILE A 171 21.21 7.42 -11.05
C ILE A 171 22.08 6.42 -10.29
N PRO A 172 22.77 6.84 -9.21
CA PRO A 172 23.83 6.03 -8.60
C PRO A 172 23.28 4.74 -8.00
N ALA A 173 24.14 3.71 -7.94
CA ALA A 173 23.82 2.52 -7.16
C ALA A 173 23.69 2.88 -5.68
N ASN A 174 22.64 2.40 -5.03
CA ASN A 174 22.38 2.61 -3.60
C ASN A 174 22.13 1.25 -2.92
N LEU A 175 22.87 0.95 -1.89
CA LEU A 175 22.73 -0.31 -1.16
C LEU A 175 21.50 -0.31 -0.24
N ASP A 176 20.99 0.88 0.12
CA ASP A 176 19.93 1.03 1.12
C ASP A 176 19.12 2.32 0.94
N TYR A 177 18.01 2.22 0.22
CA TYR A 177 17.08 3.34 0.03
C TYR A 177 16.19 3.65 1.26
N ASN A 178 16.27 2.86 2.32
CA ASN A 178 15.62 3.12 3.61
C ASN A 178 16.61 3.68 4.66
N GLY A 179 17.86 3.90 4.27
CA GLY A 179 18.90 4.52 5.09
C GLY A 179 18.87 6.06 5.05
N ALA A 180 20.06 6.66 5.14
CA ALA A 180 20.22 8.12 5.15
C ALA A 180 19.79 8.79 3.84
N ILE A 181 20.00 8.13 2.71
CA ILE A 181 19.75 8.63 1.35
C ILE A 181 18.82 7.65 0.65
N GLN A 182 17.66 8.13 0.20
CA GLN A 182 16.73 7.31 -0.58
C GLN A 182 17.12 7.22 -2.06
N GLU A 183 17.75 8.26 -2.60
CA GLU A 183 18.08 8.38 -4.02
C GLU A 183 19.06 7.30 -4.47
N GLY A 184 18.83 6.77 -5.69
CA GLY A 184 19.65 5.76 -6.33
C GLY A 184 18.90 4.49 -6.72
N ALA A 185 19.61 3.57 -7.42
CA ALA A 185 19.10 2.27 -7.85
C ALA A 185 19.56 1.16 -6.90
N SER A 186 18.66 0.25 -6.51
CA SER A 186 18.88 -0.71 -5.43
C SER A 186 18.13 -2.01 -5.64
N LEU A 187 18.55 -3.06 -4.94
CA LEU A 187 17.75 -4.26 -4.72
C LEU A 187 16.53 -3.95 -3.85
N VAL A 188 15.40 -4.61 -4.10
CA VAL A 188 14.19 -4.39 -3.33
C VAL A 188 14.30 -4.98 -1.93
N GLN A 189 13.95 -4.20 -0.91
CA GLN A 189 13.69 -4.71 0.43
C GLN A 189 12.23 -5.17 0.52
N SER A 190 11.97 -6.33 1.08
CA SER A 190 10.64 -6.95 1.06
C SER A 190 10.19 -7.42 2.44
N THR A 191 8.89 -7.29 2.74
CA THR A 191 8.27 -7.88 3.93
C THR A 191 8.10 -9.38 3.76
N ILE A 192 9.23 -10.08 3.83
CA ILE A 192 9.36 -11.54 3.71
C ILE A 192 10.23 -12.03 4.88
N LYS A 193 9.82 -13.13 5.51
CA LYS A 193 10.56 -13.81 6.57
C LYS A 193 10.66 -15.30 6.27
N ASN A 194 11.86 -15.84 6.23
CA ASN A 194 12.08 -17.26 5.93
C ASN A 194 11.40 -17.74 4.63
N GLY A 195 11.43 -16.91 3.57
CA GLY A 195 10.81 -17.20 2.28
C GLY A 195 9.28 -17.16 2.26
N LYS A 196 8.63 -16.63 3.29
CA LYS A 196 7.17 -16.44 3.36
C LYS A 196 6.85 -14.96 3.49
N ARG A 197 5.71 -14.54 2.92
CA ARG A 197 5.15 -13.20 3.18
C ARG A 197 5.04 -12.94 4.68
N GLU A 198 5.51 -11.76 5.10
CA GLU A 198 5.28 -11.24 6.44
C GLU A 198 4.23 -10.12 6.35
N SER A 199 3.02 -10.41 6.78
CA SER A 199 1.90 -9.47 6.79
C SER A 199 1.69 -8.88 8.19
N GLY A 200 0.85 -7.85 8.31
CA GLY A 200 0.42 -7.37 9.62
C GLY A 200 -0.22 -8.47 10.49
N ALA A 201 -0.92 -9.42 9.86
CA ALA A 201 -1.48 -10.56 10.59
C ALA A 201 -0.40 -11.49 11.14
N THR A 202 0.61 -11.86 10.33
CA THR A 202 1.66 -12.80 10.76
C THR A 202 2.64 -12.16 11.73
N ALA A 203 3.00 -10.90 11.51
CA ALA A 203 3.96 -10.18 12.36
C ALA A 203 3.36 -9.75 13.71
N PHE A 204 2.17 -9.16 13.70
CA PHE A 204 1.65 -8.47 14.89
C PHE A 204 0.45 -9.17 15.54
N LEU A 205 -0.49 -9.73 14.75
CA LEU A 205 -1.75 -10.21 15.31
C LEU A 205 -1.66 -11.66 15.79
N LYS A 206 -1.23 -12.60 14.94
CA LYS A 206 -1.20 -14.04 15.26
C LYS A 206 -0.38 -14.37 16.52
N PRO A 207 0.78 -13.72 16.77
CA PRO A 207 1.55 -14.01 17.98
C PRO A 207 0.88 -13.64 19.29
N VAL A 208 -0.23 -12.91 19.26
CA VAL A 208 -0.91 -12.36 20.45
C VAL A 208 -2.39 -12.75 20.54
N LEU A 209 -2.88 -13.64 19.68
CA LEU A 209 -4.29 -14.07 19.68
C LEU A 209 -4.71 -14.86 20.93
N ASP A 210 -3.77 -15.40 21.66
CA ASP A 210 -3.98 -16.14 22.92
C ASP A 210 -4.12 -15.21 24.14
N ARG A 211 -3.93 -13.89 23.99
CA ARG A 211 -4.15 -12.95 25.09
C ARG A 211 -5.63 -12.90 25.49
N ASN A 212 -5.93 -13.15 26.74
CA ASN A 212 -7.31 -13.19 27.28
C ASN A 212 -8.06 -11.86 27.12
N ASN A 213 -7.36 -10.75 26.98
CA ASN A 213 -7.92 -9.39 26.84
C ASN A 213 -8.02 -8.92 25.39
N LEU A 214 -7.70 -9.77 24.41
CA LEU A 214 -7.85 -9.51 22.98
C LEU A 214 -8.91 -10.43 22.37
N THR A 215 -9.92 -9.86 21.77
CA THR A 215 -10.92 -10.56 20.97
C THR A 215 -10.79 -10.14 19.51
N ALA A 216 -10.37 -11.04 18.62
CA ALA A 216 -10.31 -10.78 17.18
C ALA A 216 -11.40 -11.58 16.46
N ILE A 217 -12.25 -10.89 15.69
CA ILE A 217 -13.38 -11.49 14.99
C ILE A 217 -13.26 -11.22 13.49
N SER A 218 -13.05 -12.26 12.71
CA SER A 218 -13.13 -12.22 11.24
C SER A 218 -14.57 -12.48 10.75
N ASN A 219 -14.84 -12.16 9.47
CA ASN A 219 -16.18 -12.15 8.88
C ASN A 219 -17.17 -11.29 9.69
N ALA A 220 -16.67 -10.19 10.26
CA ALA A 220 -17.41 -9.21 11.04
C ALA A 220 -17.45 -7.89 10.29
N PHE A 221 -18.48 -7.69 9.49
CA PHE A 221 -18.63 -6.52 8.64
C PHE A 221 -19.27 -5.36 9.43
N VAL A 222 -18.47 -4.33 9.77
CA VAL A 222 -18.98 -3.16 10.49
C VAL A 222 -19.82 -2.30 9.53
N GLU A 223 -21.07 -2.04 9.94
CA GLU A 223 -22.04 -1.29 9.14
C GLU A 223 -22.06 0.19 9.51
N LYS A 224 -21.91 0.52 10.80
CA LYS A 224 -21.89 1.91 11.29
C LYS A 224 -21.29 2.02 12.69
N ILE A 225 -20.82 3.23 13.02
CA ILE A 225 -20.46 3.67 14.36
C ILE A 225 -21.71 4.21 15.07
N ILE A 226 -21.87 3.91 16.35
CA ILE A 226 -23.00 4.34 17.17
C ILE A 226 -22.56 5.53 18.01
N PHE A 227 -23.37 6.59 17.99
CA PHE A 227 -23.13 7.82 18.72
C PHE A 227 -24.16 8.08 19.82
N ASP A 228 -23.70 8.72 20.90
CA ASP A 228 -24.50 9.44 21.89
C ASP A 228 -24.13 10.92 21.76
N GLY A 229 -25.00 11.71 21.11
CA GLY A 229 -24.67 13.05 20.64
C GLY A 229 -23.41 13.03 19.76
N LYS A 230 -22.37 13.75 20.15
CA LYS A 230 -21.05 13.80 19.46
C LYS A 230 -20.00 12.86 20.09
N LYS A 231 -20.40 11.82 20.79
CA LYS A 231 -19.50 10.82 21.39
C LYS A 231 -19.71 9.46 20.75
N ALA A 232 -18.69 8.87 20.19
CA ALA A 232 -18.71 7.49 19.72
C ALA A 232 -18.78 6.54 20.92
N VAL A 233 -19.81 5.67 20.98
CA VAL A 233 -20.10 4.80 22.11
C VAL A 233 -20.12 3.31 21.76
N GLY A 234 -20.09 2.95 20.47
CA GLY A 234 -20.15 1.57 20.03
C GLY A 234 -20.13 1.42 18.53
N VAL A 235 -20.23 0.20 18.07
CA VAL A 235 -20.34 -0.16 16.66
C VAL A 235 -21.43 -1.18 16.43
N GLN A 236 -22.02 -1.16 15.25
CA GLN A 236 -22.89 -2.20 14.74
C GLN A 236 -22.17 -2.96 13.63
N TYR A 237 -22.15 -4.28 13.74
CA TYR A 237 -21.55 -5.14 12.71
C TYR A 237 -22.43 -6.36 12.41
N LYS A 238 -22.26 -6.91 11.22
CA LYS A 238 -22.85 -8.19 10.80
C LYS A 238 -21.85 -9.33 10.92
N LYS A 239 -22.31 -10.48 11.46
CA LYS A 239 -21.63 -11.76 11.39
C LYS A 239 -22.60 -12.82 10.90
N GLY A 240 -22.44 -13.26 9.66
CA GLY A 240 -23.45 -14.05 8.95
C GLY A 240 -24.75 -13.24 8.81
N VAL A 241 -25.85 -13.79 9.30
CA VAL A 241 -27.18 -13.16 9.28
C VAL A 241 -27.44 -12.27 10.52
N LYS A 242 -26.61 -12.36 11.55
CA LYS A 242 -26.82 -11.65 12.82
C LYS A 242 -26.25 -10.24 12.76
N THR A 243 -27.06 -9.24 13.16
CA THR A 243 -26.62 -7.90 13.48
C THR A 243 -26.30 -7.83 14.97
N ILE A 244 -25.12 -7.36 15.30
CA ILE A 244 -24.58 -7.33 16.67
C ILE A 244 -24.14 -5.90 16.96
N GLN A 245 -24.47 -5.41 18.17
CA GLN A 245 -23.98 -4.14 18.68
C GLN A 245 -23.07 -4.39 19.88
N VAL A 246 -21.94 -3.69 19.89
CA VAL A 246 -20.96 -3.71 20.98
C VAL A 246 -20.62 -2.28 21.39
N LYS A 247 -20.31 -2.09 22.69
CA LYS A 247 -20.01 -0.77 23.25
C LYS A 247 -18.51 -0.60 23.49
N ALA A 248 -18.02 0.64 23.28
CA ALA A 248 -16.67 1.06 23.61
C ALA A 248 -16.69 1.96 24.85
N GLN A 249 -15.82 1.69 25.82
CA GLN A 249 -15.68 2.50 27.01
C GLN A 249 -14.72 3.69 26.81
N LYS A 250 -13.61 3.46 26.10
CA LYS A 250 -12.54 4.44 25.88
C LYS A 250 -12.58 5.02 24.48
N GLU A 251 -12.21 4.24 23.47
CA GLU A 251 -12.14 4.75 22.08
C GLU A 251 -12.54 3.68 21.05
N ILE A 252 -13.07 4.17 19.92
CA ILE A 252 -13.24 3.44 18.67
C ILE A 252 -12.16 3.92 17.71
N ILE A 253 -11.43 2.97 17.09
CA ILE A 253 -10.32 3.26 16.19
C ILE A 253 -10.65 2.70 14.82
N LEU A 254 -10.81 3.60 13.85
CA LEU A 254 -11.12 3.26 12.47
C LEU A 254 -9.83 3.02 11.70
N SER A 255 -9.64 1.79 11.21
CA SER A 255 -8.44 1.33 10.48
C SER A 255 -8.84 0.54 9.23
N ALA A 256 -9.91 1.00 8.54
CA ALA A 256 -10.50 0.29 7.41
C ALA A 256 -9.84 0.65 6.05
N GLY A 257 -8.83 1.52 6.04
CA GLY A 257 -8.09 1.94 4.85
C GLY A 257 -8.74 3.09 4.09
N ALA A 258 -8.00 3.65 3.13
CA ALA A 258 -8.33 4.92 2.49
C ALA A 258 -9.65 4.95 1.69
N TYR A 259 -10.23 3.83 1.35
CA TYR A 259 -11.56 3.79 0.70
C TYR A 259 -12.69 3.60 1.70
N GLN A 260 -12.53 2.74 2.68
CA GLN A 260 -13.61 2.32 3.56
C GLN A 260 -13.66 3.12 4.87
N SER A 261 -12.56 3.74 5.31
CA SER A 261 -12.60 4.64 6.46
C SER A 261 -13.48 5.87 6.22
N PRO A 262 -13.32 6.62 5.10
CA PRO A 262 -14.26 7.71 4.80
C PRO A 262 -15.68 7.20 4.53
N GLN A 263 -15.84 6.03 3.87
CA GLN A 263 -17.16 5.43 3.65
C GLN A 263 -17.89 5.18 4.97
N LEU A 264 -17.21 4.57 5.94
CA LEU A 264 -17.81 4.25 7.24
C LEU A 264 -18.12 5.51 8.06
N LEU A 265 -17.26 6.55 7.98
CA LEU A 265 -17.57 7.86 8.58
C LEU A 265 -18.86 8.44 8.00
N MET A 266 -18.99 8.48 6.67
CA MET A 266 -20.18 8.98 5.99
C MET A 266 -21.44 8.18 6.33
N LEU A 267 -21.37 6.84 6.29
CA LEU A 267 -22.47 5.95 6.68
C LEU A 267 -22.89 6.13 8.14
N SER A 268 -22.01 6.69 8.97
CA SER A 268 -22.24 6.95 10.39
C SER A 268 -22.63 8.42 10.68
N GLY A 269 -22.86 9.22 9.62
CA GLY A 269 -23.30 10.61 9.75
C GLY A 269 -22.17 11.63 9.91
N ILE A 270 -20.91 11.28 9.58
CA ILE A 270 -19.79 12.22 9.60
C ILE A 270 -19.32 12.46 8.16
N GLY A 271 -19.52 13.66 7.64
CA GLY A 271 -19.20 14.03 6.26
C GLY A 271 -19.82 15.36 5.87
N GLU A 272 -19.83 15.67 4.59
CA GLU A 272 -20.50 16.85 4.06
C GLU A 272 -22.03 16.71 4.18
N ALA A 273 -22.69 17.59 4.92
CA ALA A 273 -24.11 17.45 5.28
C ALA A 273 -25.02 17.34 4.05
N SER A 274 -24.72 18.08 2.98
CA SER A 274 -25.47 18.03 1.71
C SER A 274 -25.38 16.66 1.03
N GLU A 275 -24.21 16.01 1.07
CA GLU A 275 -24.00 14.68 0.50
C GLU A 275 -24.69 13.60 1.34
N LEU A 276 -24.57 13.66 2.67
CA LEU A 276 -25.25 12.73 3.57
C LEU A 276 -26.77 12.75 3.38
N LYS A 277 -27.34 13.95 3.25
CA LYS A 277 -28.77 14.13 3.01
C LYS A 277 -29.27 13.47 1.73
N LYS A 278 -28.48 13.46 0.65
CA LYS A 278 -28.84 12.77 -0.61
C LYS A 278 -29.09 11.28 -0.41
N HIS A 279 -28.46 10.68 0.59
CA HIS A 279 -28.58 9.26 0.93
C HIS A 279 -29.52 8.99 2.12
N GLY A 280 -30.22 10.02 2.62
CA GLY A 280 -31.11 9.88 3.77
C GLY A 280 -30.38 9.61 5.09
N ILE A 281 -29.12 10.04 5.20
CA ILE A 281 -28.30 9.89 6.41
C ILE A 281 -28.31 11.18 7.21
N ASP A 282 -28.71 11.09 8.49
CA ASP A 282 -28.67 12.23 9.41
C ASP A 282 -27.23 12.64 9.70
N CYS A 283 -26.94 13.94 9.62
CA CYS A 283 -25.63 14.49 9.90
C CYS A 283 -25.40 14.61 11.40
N VAL A 284 -24.52 13.78 11.93
CA VAL A 284 -24.03 13.86 13.33
C VAL A 284 -23.01 14.98 13.47
N HIS A 285 -22.11 15.09 12.47
CA HIS A 285 -21.08 16.13 12.44
C HIS A 285 -20.68 16.44 11.00
N GLU A 286 -20.75 17.71 10.62
CA GLU A 286 -20.30 18.15 9.32
C GLU A 286 -18.76 18.17 9.26
N SER A 287 -18.21 17.41 8.33
CA SER A 287 -16.78 17.33 8.05
C SER A 287 -16.56 17.26 6.55
N LYS A 288 -16.30 18.41 5.93
CA LYS A 288 -16.21 18.56 4.46
C LYS A 288 -15.05 17.78 3.84
N GLY A 289 -14.00 17.49 4.63
CA GLY A 289 -12.82 16.77 4.16
C GLY A 289 -12.97 15.27 4.06
N VAL A 290 -14.00 14.67 4.64
CA VAL A 290 -14.23 13.22 4.57
C VAL A 290 -14.43 12.79 3.13
N GLY A 291 -13.58 11.84 2.67
CA GLY A 291 -13.58 11.33 1.32
C GLY A 291 -12.93 12.25 0.28
N LYS A 292 -12.41 13.40 0.65
CA LYS A 292 -11.69 14.33 -0.26
C LYS A 292 -10.19 14.04 -0.23
N ASN A 293 -9.41 14.71 -1.12
CA ASN A 293 -7.96 14.64 -1.17
C ASN A 293 -7.38 13.23 -1.47
N LEU A 294 -8.15 12.35 -2.12
CA LEU A 294 -7.64 11.04 -2.56
C LEU A 294 -6.41 11.22 -3.46
N GLN A 295 -5.33 10.54 -3.12
CA GLN A 295 -4.08 10.50 -3.86
C GLN A 295 -3.67 9.04 -4.05
N ASP A 296 -2.99 8.73 -5.16
CA ASP A 296 -2.41 7.41 -5.42
C ASP A 296 -1.24 7.55 -6.38
N HIS A 297 -0.25 6.68 -6.31
CA HIS A 297 0.86 6.63 -7.26
C HIS A 297 0.40 6.03 -8.58
N LEU A 298 0.93 6.57 -9.68
CA LEU A 298 0.58 6.15 -11.03
C LEU A 298 1.80 5.56 -11.73
N PHE A 299 1.62 4.45 -12.44
CA PHE A 299 2.65 3.86 -13.29
C PHE A 299 2.08 3.33 -14.61
N TYR A 300 2.96 2.96 -15.49
CA TYR A 300 2.64 2.19 -16.69
C TYR A 300 3.81 1.26 -17.05
N PRO A 301 3.59 0.12 -17.75
CA PRO A 301 4.65 -0.84 -18.03
C PRO A 301 5.46 -0.46 -19.29
N ILE A 302 6.78 -0.59 -19.20
CA ILE A 302 7.70 -0.62 -20.34
C ILE A 302 8.43 -1.96 -20.32
N CYS A 303 8.15 -2.82 -21.29
CA CYS A 303 8.57 -4.21 -21.30
C CYS A 303 9.70 -4.48 -22.28
N ALA A 304 10.51 -5.49 -22.01
CA ALA A 304 11.46 -6.07 -22.94
C ALA A 304 11.41 -7.61 -22.91
N GLN A 305 11.61 -8.24 -24.06
CA GLN A 305 11.90 -9.67 -24.16
C GLN A 305 13.40 -9.92 -24.02
N SER A 306 13.78 -11.00 -23.34
CA SER A 306 15.18 -11.36 -23.14
C SER A 306 15.72 -12.26 -24.25
N LYS A 307 17.03 -12.16 -24.47
CA LYS A 307 17.83 -13.11 -25.28
C LYS A 307 18.10 -14.41 -24.52
N THR A 308 18.07 -14.34 -23.18
CA THR A 308 18.41 -15.43 -22.27
C THR A 308 17.17 -15.94 -21.54
N GLN A 309 17.24 -17.16 -21.00
CA GLN A 309 16.15 -17.76 -20.22
C GLN A 309 16.48 -17.68 -18.72
N GLU A 310 16.69 -16.46 -18.21
CA GLU A 310 17.13 -16.17 -16.85
C GLU A 310 16.09 -15.36 -16.05
N GLY A 311 14.96 -15.00 -16.67
CA GLY A 311 13.81 -14.35 -16.03
C GLY A 311 12.86 -15.35 -15.36
N ILE A 312 11.63 -14.94 -15.16
CA ILE A 312 10.63 -15.74 -14.44
C ILE A 312 9.42 -16.18 -15.30
N ASN A 313 9.26 -15.67 -16.53
CA ASN A 313 8.12 -16.04 -17.38
C ASN A 313 8.07 -17.55 -17.69
N HIS A 314 9.22 -18.19 -17.89
CA HIS A 314 9.27 -19.61 -18.18
C HIS A 314 8.74 -20.50 -17.04
N TYR A 315 8.70 -19.99 -15.78
CA TYR A 315 8.08 -20.70 -14.64
C TYR A 315 6.56 -20.72 -14.69
N ILE A 316 5.92 -20.00 -15.62
CA ILE A 316 4.47 -20.10 -15.83
C ILE A 316 4.07 -21.49 -16.38
N SER A 317 5.02 -22.23 -16.99
CA SER A 317 4.81 -23.62 -17.43
C SER A 317 4.53 -24.57 -16.26
N PRO A 318 3.49 -25.44 -16.32
CA PRO A 318 3.10 -26.33 -15.21
C PRO A 318 4.24 -27.21 -14.67
N LEU A 319 5.06 -27.78 -15.54
CA LEU A 319 6.20 -28.63 -15.12
C LEU A 319 7.26 -27.83 -14.35
N LYS A 320 7.54 -26.60 -14.79
CA LYS A 320 8.50 -25.73 -14.09
C LYS A 320 7.92 -25.19 -12.78
N GLN A 321 6.60 -24.97 -12.71
CA GLN A 321 5.92 -24.64 -11.44
C GLN A 321 6.06 -25.76 -10.40
N LEU A 322 5.98 -27.03 -10.80
CA LEU A 322 6.21 -28.16 -9.87
C LEU A 322 7.63 -28.15 -9.30
N LYS A 323 8.65 -27.92 -10.15
CA LYS A 323 10.03 -27.78 -9.69
C LYS A 323 10.22 -26.57 -8.77
N ALA A 324 9.62 -25.44 -9.10
CA ALA A 324 9.64 -24.24 -8.26
C ALA A 324 8.95 -24.48 -6.91
N ALA A 325 7.82 -25.19 -6.90
CA ALA A 325 7.12 -25.58 -5.68
C ALA A 325 7.98 -26.51 -4.80
N TRP A 326 8.64 -27.52 -5.40
CA TRP A 326 9.57 -28.37 -4.69
C TRP A 326 10.70 -27.58 -4.03
N ASN A 327 11.36 -26.68 -4.78
CA ASN A 327 12.42 -25.81 -4.25
C ASN A 327 11.92 -24.94 -3.10
N TYR A 328 10.69 -24.40 -3.21
CA TYR A 328 10.06 -23.58 -2.17
C TYR A 328 9.80 -24.38 -0.90
N PHE A 329 9.12 -25.53 -1.01
CA PHE A 329 8.67 -26.27 0.18
C PHE A 329 9.83 -27.01 0.87
N VAL A 330 10.79 -27.55 0.11
CA VAL A 330 11.88 -28.36 0.63
C VAL A 330 13.11 -27.50 0.97
N HIS A 331 13.54 -26.64 0.05
CA HIS A 331 14.80 -25.90 0.17
C HIS A 331 14.63 -24.45 0.63
N LYS A 332 13.42 -23.91 0.68
CA LYS A 332 13.13 -22.50 1.00
C LYS A 332 13.88 -21.53 0.07
N LYS A 333 14.00 -21.88 -1.20
CA LYS A 333 14.69 -21.11 -2.26
C LYS A 333 13.86 -21.08 -3.55
N GLY A 334 14.24 -20.18 -4.46
CA GLY A 334 13.67 -20.08 -5.80
C GLY A 334 12.56 -19.03 -5.90
N VAL A 335 11.98 -18.93 -7.09
CA VAL A 335 11.05 -17.87 -7.52
C VAL A 335 9.82 -17.68 -6.61
N PHE A 336 9.41 -18.72 -5.88
CA PHE A 336 8.30 -18.60 -4.96
C PHE A 336 8.66 -17.95 -3.61
N CYS A 337 9.95 -17.77 -3.32
CA CYS A 337 10.43 -17.13 -2.09
C CYS A 337 10.60 -15.61 -2.21
N THR A 338 10.34 -15.02 -3.38
CA THR A 338 10.64 -13.61 -3.65
C THR A 338 9.40 -12.80 -4.05
N SER A 339 9.48 -11.49 -3.88
CA SER A 339 8.56 -10.50 -4.43
C SER A 339 8.58 -10.56 -5.97
N PRO A 340 7.51 -10.12 -6.66
CA PRO A 340 7.54 -9.91 -8.11
C PRO A 340 8.49 -8.77 -8.55
N LEU A 341 8.95 -7.98 -7.59
CA LEU A 341 9.89 -6.87 -7.81
C LEU A 341 11.27 -7.28 -7.30
N GLU A 342 12.32 -7.02 -8.07
CA GLU A 342 13.71 -7.30 -7.67
C GLU A 342 14.53 -6.03 -7.48
N GLY A 343 14.21 -4.96 -8.22
CA GLY A 343 14.93 -3.69 -8.14
C GLY A 343 14.00 -2.49 -8.03
N MET A 344 14.55 -1.40 -7.52
CA MET A 344 13.94 -0.08 -7.45
C MET A 344 14.97 1.00 -7.73
N ALA A 345 14.52 2.12 -8.30
CA ALA A 345 15.32 3.33 -8.34
C ALA A 345 14.48 4.51 -7.90
N PHE A 346 15.08 5.42 -7.14
CA PHE A 346 14.46 6.64 -6.64
C PHE A 346 15.32 7.83 -7.04
N PHE A 347 14.71 8.88 -7.56
CA PHE A 347 15.45 10.07 -8.00
C PHE A 347 14.57 11.31 -8.14
N ASP A 348 15.20 12.47 -8.21
CA ASP A 348 14.57 13.71 -8.62
C ASP A 348 14.61 13.82 -10.15
N LEU A 349 13.48 13.52 -10.80
CA LEU A 349 13.36 13.56 -12.26
C LEU A 349 13.61 14.96 -12.85
N ASP A 350 13.37 16.00 -12.06
CA ASP A 350 13.56 17.40 -12.48
C ASP A 350 14.96 17.93 -12.18
N GLN A 351 15.78 17.18 -11.44
CA GLN A 351 17.15 17.54 -11.03
C GLN A 351 17.23 18.91 -10.32
N LYS A 352 16.19 19.25 -9.55
CA LYS A 352 16.12 20.51 -8.79
C LYS A 352 16.78 20.43 -7.42
N GLY A 353 17.26 19.24 -7.08
CA GLY A 353 17.92 18.94 -5.80
C GLY A 353 16.98 18.80 -4.61
N GLY A 354 17.13 17.71 -3.86
CA GLY A 354 16.62 17.58 -2.51
C GLY A 354 15.32 16.84 -2.31
N LYS A 355 14.52 16.50 -3.33
CA LYS A 355 13.32 15.70 -3.13
C LYS A 355 13.10 14.66 -4.22
N VAL A 356 13.16 13.39 -3.83
CA VAL A 356 12.74 12.28 -4.69
C VAL A 356 11.28 12.49 -5.11
N ASN A 357 11.03 12.53 -6.42
CA ASN A 357 9.70 12.72 -7.00
C ASN A 357 9.29 11.63 -7.99
N PHE A 358 10.22 10.70 -8.29
CA PHE A 358 10.00 9.63 -9.24
C PHE A 358 10.62 8.32 -8.77
N GLN A 359 9.98 7.19 -9.13
CA GLN A 359 10.43 5.84 -8.80
C GLN A 359 10.39 4.96 -10.04
N LEU A 360 11.34 4.05 -10.18
CA LEU A 360 11.25 2.92 -11.09
C LEU A 360 11.09 1.64 -10.27
N HIS A 361 10.11 0.82 -10.64
CA HIS A 361 10.08 -0.56 -10.17
C HIS A 361 10.63 -1.45 -11.28
N PHE A 362 11.52 -2.35 -10.94
CA PHE A 362 12.05 -3.35 -11.86
C PHE A 362 11.49 -4.73 -11.50
N SER A 363 10.89 -5.38 -12.51
CA SER A 363 10.34 -6.73 -12.40
C SER A 363 11.00 -7.64 -13.44
N PRO A 364 11.51 -8.83 -13.07
CA PRO A 364 12.14 -9.76 -14.00
C PRO A 364 11.11 -10.61 -14.77
N ILE A 365 9.92 -10.04 -14.99
CA ILE A 365 8.86 -10.64 -15.81
C ILE A 365 8.51 -9.71 -16.96
N SER A 366 8.47 -10.24 -18.19
CA SER A 366 7.88 -9.52 -19.31
C SER A 366 6.36 -9.60 -19.21
N MET A 367 5.71 -8.45 -19.12
CA MET A 367 4.24 -8.35 -19.12
C MET A 367 3.65 -8.39 -20.53
N GLY A 368 4.49 -8.47 -21.60
CA GLY A 368 4.07 -8.45 -22.99
C GLY A 368 3.88 -7.04 -23.54
N ASN A 369 3.68 -6.98 -24.86
CA ASN A 369 3.61 -5.73 -25.61
C ASN A 369 2.22 -5.31 -26.01
N GLU A 370 1.24 -6.20 -25.84
CA GLU A 370 -0.10 -6.00 -26.34
C GLU A 370 -1.03 -5.48 -25.24
N TYR A 371 -1.85 -4.52 -25.61
CA TYR A 371 -2.94 -4.04 -24.79
C TYR A 371 -4.05 -5.07 -24.77
N GLY A 372 -4.62 -5.33 -23.61
CA GLY A 372 -5.82 -6.16 -23.46
C GLY A 372 -5.60 -7.48 -22.75
N TYR A 373 -4.36 -7.79 -22.30
CA TYR A 373 -4.16 -8.89 -21.37
C TYR A 373 -4.56 -8.45 -19.95
N ASP A 374 -5.05 -9.39 -19.16
CA ASP A 374 -5.31 -9.17 -17.76
C ASP A 374 -4.01 -9.28 -16.96
N ALA A 375 -3.51 -8.15 -16.46
CA ALA A 375 -2.28 -8.10 -15.65
C ALA A 375 -2.36 -8.98 -14.37
N TYR A 376 -3.54 -9.46 -14.01
CA TYR A 376 -3.78 -10.34 -12.87
C TYR A 376 -3.96 -11.81 -13.26
N ASP A 377 -3.97 -12.13 -14.56
CA ASP A 377 -3.95 -13.51 -15.04
C ASP A 377 -2.57 -13.90 -15.55
N LEU A 378 -1.85 -14.69 -14.76
CA LEU A 378 -0.52 -15.19 -15.13
C LEU A 378 -0.51 -15.98 -16.45
N TYR A 379 -1.64 -16.54 -16.87
CA TYR A 379 -1.71 -17.32 -18.10
C TYR A 379 -1.76 -16.45 -19.35
N ASP A 380 -2.11 -15.17 -19.21
CA ASP A 380 -2.04 -14.17 -20.28
C ASP A 380 -0.62 -13.66 -20.54
N TYR A 381 0.31 -13.91 -19.60
CA TYR A 381 1.69 -13.46 -19.74
C TYR A 381 2.47 -14.27 -20.78
N PRO A 382 3.42 -13.63 -21.54
CA PRO A 382 4.32 -14.32 -22.45
C PRO A 382 5.10 -15.43 -21.75
N ARG A 383 5.40 -16.51 -22.48
CA ARG A 383 6.25 -17.59 -21.97
C ARG A 383 7.74 -17.31 -22.21
N VAL A 384 8.05 -16.31 -23.02
CA VAL A 384 9.42 -15.85 -23.26
C VAL A 384 9.82 -14.94 -22.12
N ASP A 385 10.99 -15.21 -21.54
CA ASP A 385 11.55 -14.42 -20.47
C ASP A 385 11.84 -12.98 -20.92
N GLY A 386 11.80 -12.10 -19.96
CA GLY A 386 12.09 -10.69 -20.13
C GLY A 386 11.92 -9.94 -18.82
N PHE A 387 11.86 -8.64 -18.91
CA PHE A 387 11.70 -7.76 -17.76
C PHE A 387 10.77 -6.60 -18.09
N THR A 388 10.28 -5.96 -17.04
CA THR A 388 9.44 -4.77 -17.12
C THR A 388 9.98 -3.70 -16.18
N ILE A 389 10.12 -2.47 -16.67
CA ILE A 389 10.39 -1.29 -15.86
C ILE A 389 9.09 -0.49 -15.77
N LEU A 390 8.71 -0.09 -14.55
CA LEU A 390 7.49 0.64 -14.26
C LEU A 390 7.84 2.07 -13.81
N PRO A 391 7.88 3.05 -14.74
CA PRO A 391 8.01 4.45 -14.37
C PRO A 391 6.81 4.89 -13.53
N THR A 392 7.09 5.38 -12.33
CA THR A 392 6.09 5.64 -11.28
C THR A 392 6.17 7.09 -10.81
N LEU A 393 5.06 7.82 -10.96
CA LEU A 393 4.92 9.18 -10.45
C LEU A 393 4.60 9.15 -8.95
N LEU A 394 5.47 9.74 -8.11
CA LEU A 394 5.35 9.71 -6.65
C LEU A 394 4.51 10.85 -6.07
N HIS A 395 4.48 12.01 -6.71
CA HIS A 395 3.75 13.18 -6.20
C HIS A 395 2.75 13.71 -7.23
N PRO A 396 1.69 12.95 -7.56
CA PRO A 396 0.67 13.43 -8.50
C PRO A 396 0.01 14.71 -7.97
N LYS A 397 -0.29 15.64 -8.87
CA LYS A 397 -1.03 16.87 -8.58
C LYS A 397 -2.54 16.65 -8.58
N SER A 398 -3.01 15.72 -9.40
CA SER A 398 -4.41 15.32 -9.45
C SER A 398 -4.91 14.85 -8.09
N ARG A 399 -6.13 15.27 -7.74
CA ARG A 399 -6.81 14.89 -6.49
C ARG A 399 -8.16 14.28 -6.79
N GLY A 400 -8.45 13.21 -6.09
CA GLY A 400 -9.69 12.48 -6.20
C GLY A 400 -10.58 12.54 -4.98
N THR A 401 -11.65 11.77 -5.05
CA THR A 401 -12.67 11.65 -4.00
C THR A 401 -13.13 10.22 -3.81
N VAL A 402 -13.58 9.94 -2.60
CA VAL A 402 -14.36 8.77 -2.24
C VAL A 402 -15.70 9.26 -1.70
N SER A 403 -16.81 8.77 -2.24
CA SER A 403 -18.16 9.16 -1.81
C SER A 403 -19.06 7.93 -1.70
N LEU A 404 -20.23 8.12 -1.09
CA LEU A 404 -21.21 7.03 -1.00
C LEU A 404 -21.89 6.80 -2.36
N SER A 405 -22.12 5.54 -2.72
CA SER A 405 -23.03 5.16 -3.80
C SER A 405 -24.48 5.11 -3.31
N SER A 406 -24.69 4.72 -2.05
CA SER A 406 -25.97 4.68 -1.36
C SER A 406 -25.79 4.62 0.17
N SER A 407 -26.88 4.57 0.93
CA SER A 407 -26.86 4.30 2.37
C SER A 407 -26.66 2.81 2.74
N ASN A 408 -26.59 1.92 1.75
CA ASN A 408 -26.34 0.50 2.00
C ASN A 408 -24.81 0.26 2.23
N PRO A 409 -24.39 -0.14 3.43
CA PRO A 409 -22.98 -0.32 3.74
C PRO A 409 -22.27 -1.42 2.94
N LYS A 410 -23.03 -2.31 2.27
CA LYS A 410 -22.48 -3.38 1.44
C LYS A 410 -22.13 -2.94 0.03
N GLU A 411 -22.65 -1.81 -0.42
CA GLU A 411 -22.33 -1.26 -1.72
C GLU A 411 -20.94 -0.61 -1.71
N ALA A 412 -20.19 -0.83 -2.78
CA ALA A 412 -18.88 -0.22 -2.92
C ALA A 412 -19.00 1.31 -2.97
N PRO A 413 -18.05 2.04 -2.38
CA PRO A 413 -18.03 3.49 -2.52
C PRO A 413 -17.73 3.89 -3.98
N ILE A 414 -18.17 5.07 -4.36
CA ILE A 414 -17.75 5.72 -5.60
C ILE A 414 -16.31 6.20 -5.41
N ILE A 415 -15.39 5.70 -6.23
CA ILE A 415 -13.97 6.05 -6.17
C ILE A 415 -13.61 6.81 -7.45
N GLN A 416 -13.37 8.11 -7.32
CA GLN A 416 -13.03 9.00 -8.43
C GLN A 416 -11.65 9.66 -8.20
N PRO A 417 -10.57 9.01 -8.65
CA PRO A 417 -9.22 9.53 -8.46
C PRO A 417 -8.89 10.75 -9.31
N ASN A 418 -9.59 10.97 -10.43
CA ASN A 418 -9.30 12.01 -11.41
C ASN A 418 -7.88 11.91 -12.01
N PHE A 419 -7.45 10.70 -12.34
CA PHE A 419 -6.11 10.47 -12.89
C PHE A 419 -5.81 11.33 -14.11
N LEU A 420 -4.61 11.89 -14.15
CA LEU A 420 -4.13 12.78 -15.21
C LEU A 420 -5.03 14.01 -15.46
N LYS A 421 -5.78 14.47 -14.45
CA LYS A 421 -6.57 15.70 -14.54
C LYS A 421 -5.64 16.92 -14.65
N GLU A 422 -4.58 16.93 -13.87
CA GLU A 422 -3.53 17.94 -13.96
C GLU A 422 -2.50 17.49 -15.01
N LYS A 423 -2.22 18.38 -15.96
CA LYS A 423 -1.33 18.08 -17.11
C LYS A 423 0.08 17.69 -16.68
N GLU A 424 0.56 18.28 -15.60
CA GLU A 424 1.88 17.97 -15.04
C GLU A 424 2.06 16.49 -14.73
N ASP A 425 1.02 15.79 -14.33
CA ASP A 425 1.10 14.35 -14.02
C ASP A 425 1.45 13.53 -15.27
N LEU A 426 0.82 13.86 -16.41
CA LEU A 426 1.14 13.23 -17.70
C LEU A 426 2.54 13.63 -18.17
N ASP A 427 2.90 14.91 -18.09
CA ASP A 427 4.20 15.41 -18.53
C ASP A 427 5.35 14.72 -17.75
N GLN A 428 5.19 14.50 -16.45
CA GLN A 428 6.15 13.76 -15.62
C GLN A 428 6.25 12.28 -16.02
N LEU A 429 5.12 11.62 -16.30
CA LEU A 429 5.12 10.22 -16.76
C LEU A 429 5.80 10.08 -18.12
N VAL A 430 5.56 11.00 -19.06
CA VAL A 430 6.25 11.04 -20.36
C VAL A 430 7.76 11.21 -20.18
N LYS A 431 8.17 12.14 -19.33
CA LYS A 431 9.58 12.40 -19.02
C LYS A 431 10.25 11.17 -18.40
N GLY A 432 9.56 10.50 -17.45
CA GLY A 432 10.02 9.25 -16.83
C GLY A 432 10.17 8.11 -17.84
N GLY A 433 9.23 7.98 -18.79
CA GLY A 433 9.33 6.97 -19.86
C GLY A 433 10.51 7.20 -20.79
N LYS A 434 10.77 8.45 -21.17
CA LYS A 434 11.96 8.80 -21.96
C LYS A 434 13.26 8.45 -21.24
N LEU A 435 13.28 8.58 -19.90
CA LEU A 435 14.42 8.16 -19.10
C LEU A 435 14.58 6.63 -19.10
N VAL A 436 13.48 5.89 -18.95
CA VAL A 436 13.50 4.41 -19.03
C VAL A 436 14.05 3.94 -20.37
N PHE A 437 13.73 4.61 -21.48
CA PHE A 437 14.32 4.27 -22.79
C PHE A 437 15.83 4.41 -22.81
N LYS A 438 16.38 5.46 -22.17
CA LYS A 438 17.84 5.62 -22.04
C LYS A 438 18.44 4.49 -21.23
N ILE A 439 17.83 4.14 -20.06
CA ILE A 439 18.26 3.01 -19.22
C ILE A 439 18.29 1.71 -20.05
N MET A 440 17.26 1.46 -20.86
CA MET A 440 17.17 0.23 -21.67
C MET A 440 18.18 0.21 -22.84
N GLU A 441 18.75 1.35 -23.21
CA GLU A 441 19.80 1.44 -24.24
C GLU A 441 21.21 1.26 -23.70
N GLU A 442 21.40 1.29 -22.39
CA GLU A 442 22.69 1.03 -21.77
C GLU A 442 23.14 -0.41 -21.97
N GLN A 443 24.46 -0.60 -22.16
CA GLN A 443 25.04 -1.90 -22.52
C GLN A 443 24.69 -2.99 -21.49
N ALA A 444 24.59 -2.64 -20.21
CA ALA A 444 24.25 -3.56 -19.12
C ALA A 444 22.90 -4.26 -19.36
N LEU A 445 21.85 -3.54 -19.77
CA LEU A 445 20.55 -4.14 -20.11
C LEU A 445 20.45 -4.63 -21.56
N LYS A 446 21.15 -3.99 -22.52
CA LYS A 446 21.22 -4.47 -23.91
C LYS A 446 21.75 -5.91 -24.03
N ASN A 447 22.64 -6.31 -23.14
CA ASN A 447 23.16 -7.68 -23.10
C ASN A 447 22.04 -8.71 -22.94
N TYR A 448 20.99 -8.39 -22.24
CA TYR A 448 19.83 -9.25 -22.02
C TYR A 448 18.69 -9.02 -23.03
N THR A 449 18.55 -7.82 -23.59
CA THR A 449 17.39 -7.45 -24.43
C THR A 449 17.46 -8.08 -25.81
N LYS A 450 16.47 -8.89 -26.19
CA LYS A 450 16.32 -9.47 -27.53
C LYS A 450 15.60 -8.52 -28.49
N VAL A 451 14.48 -8.02 -28.04
CA VAL A 451 13.65 -7.02 -28.72
C VAL A 451 13.15 -6.09 -27.63
N SER A 452 13.33 -4.79 -27.82
CA SER A 452 12.61 -3.86 -26.95
C SER A 452 11.14 -4.07 -27.24
N GLY A 453 10.42 -4.49 -26.23
CA GLY A 453 9.01 -4.78 -26.33
C GLY A 453 8.11 -3.57 -26.52
N LEU A 454 8.65 -2.47 -27.02
CA LEU A 454 7.91 -1.26 -27.21
C LEU A 454 7.10 -1.33 -28.51
N PRO A 455 5.77 -1.36 -28.46
CA PRO A 455 4.93 -1.38 -29.65
C PRO A 455 4.86 -0.02 -30.35
N TYR A 456 5.69 0.95 -29.95
CA TYR A 456 5.66 2.33 -30.44
C TYR A 456 7.07 2.82 -30.81
N ASN A 457 7.09 3.78 -31.74
CA ASN A 457 8.31 4.45 -32.13
C ASN A 457 8.83 5.30 -30.95
N ARG A 458 10.04 5.02 -30.47
CA ARG A 458 10.70 5.73 -29.36
C ARG A 458 10.91 7.23 -29.62
N THR A 459 10.82 7.66 -30.86
CA THR A 459 10.95 9.06 -31.26
C THR A 459 9.62 9.82 -31.23
N SER A 460 8.48 9.13 -31.11
CA SER A 460 7.15 9.75 -31.09
C SER A 460 6.61 9.89 -29.67
N GLU A 461 6.51 11.14 -29.21
CA GLU A 461 5.89 11.44 -27.92
C GLU A 461 4.39 11.13 -27.90
N ASP A 462 3.69 11.33 -29.01
CA ASP A 462 2.25 11.04 -29.12
C ASP A 462 1.95 9.56 -28.91
N LEU A 463 2.76 8.67 -29.47
CA LEU A 463 2.63 7.23 -29.26
C LEU A 463 2.94 6.85 -27.82
N LEU A 464 3.88 7.50 -27.16
CA LEU A 464 4.16 7.29 -25.74
C LEU A 464 2.97 7.76 -24.88
N ILE A 465 2.40 8.91 -25.18
CA ILE A 465 1.20 9.43 -24.48
C ILE A 465 0.01 8.46 -24.67
N GLU A 466 -0.18 7.95 -25.87
CA GLU A 466 -1.22 6.96 -26.15
C GLU A 466 -0.98 5.68 -25.34
N HIS A 467 0.26 5.18 -25.30
CA HIS A 467 0.65 4.05 -24.48
C HIS A 467 0.34 4.28 -23.00
N ILE A 468 0.78 5.39 -22.44
CA ILE A 468 0.49 5.76 -21.06
C ILE A 468 -1.02 5.70 -20.80
N LYS A 469 -1.84 6.36 -21.61
CA LYS A 469 -3.29 6.38 -21.40
C LYS A 469 -3.96 5.00 -21.53
N LYS A 470 -3.43 4.13 -22.40
CA LYS A 470 -3.94 2.77 -22.58
C LYS A 470 -3.56 1.83 -21.43
N THR A 471 -2.38 2.00 -20.82
CA THR A 471 -1.80 1.05 -19.87
C THR A 471 -1.61 1.59 -18.45
N LEU A 472 -1.95 2.87 -18.21
CA LEU A 472 -1.85 3.47 -16.89
C LEU A 472 -2.58 2.62 -15.85
N GLU A 473 -1.88 2.36 -14.75
CA GLU A 473 -2.40 1.69 -13.56
C GLU A 473 -1.98 2.45 -12.30
N THR A 474 -2.57 2.11 -11.15
CA THR A 474 -2.10 2.59 -9.86
C THR A 474 -1.14 1.60 -9.23
N VAL A 475 -0.28 2.07 -8.31
CA VAL A 475 0.55 1.19 -7.47
C VAL A 475 -0.25 0.70 -6.24
N TYR A 476 -1.55 1.00 -6.19
CA TYR A 476 -2.49 0.61 -5.12
C TYR A 476 -2.14 1.23 -3.75
N HIS A 477 -1.70 2.48 -3.76
CA HIS A 477 -1.29 3.27 -2.60
C HIS A 477 -2.28 4.39 -2.25
N PRO A 478 -3.62 4.15 -2.18
CA PRO A 478 -4.57 5.21 -1.90
C PRO A 478 -4.36 5.78 -0.51
N VAL A 479 -4.33 7.12 -0.42
CA VAL A 479 -4.15 7.87 0.83
C VAL A 479 -4.99 9.14 0.85
N GLY A 480 -5.06 9.80 2.00
CA GLY A 480 -5.45 11.20 2.13
C GLY A 480 -6.93 11.49 2.34
N THR A 481 -7.79 10.49 2.31
CA THR A 481 -9.27 10.65 2.33
C THR A 481 -9.88 10.98 3.71
N CYS A 482 -9.06 10.95 4.76
CA CYS A 482 -9.38 11.44 6.11
C CYS A 482 -8.16 12.20 6.64
N LYS A 483 -7.62 13.15 5.83
CA LYS A 483 -6.31 13.76 6.09
C LYS A 483 -6.21 14.40 7.47
N MET A 484 -5.04 14.25 8.10
CA MET A 484 -4.70 15.03 9.27
C MET A 484 -4.28 16.45 8.88
N GLY A 485 -4.52 17.40 9.76
CA GLY A 485 -4.17 18.80 9.54
C GLY A 485 -4.87 19.73 10.51
N ASN A 486 -4.66 21.05 10.28
CA ASN A 486 -5.28 22.12 11.07
C ASN A 486 -6.18 23.04 10.22
N ASP A 487 -6.37 22.71 8.94
CA ASP A 487 -7.22 23.46 8.01
C ASP A 487 -8.67 22.94 8.00
N GLU A 488 -9.59 23.68 7.38
CA GLU A 488 -11.02 23.35 7.32
C GLU A 488 -11.35 22.01 6.66
N MET A 489 -10.42 21.47 5.85
CA MET A 489 -10.56 20.19 5.18
C MET A 489 -9.87 19.05 5.95
N ALA A 490 -9.31 19.32 7.13
CA ALA A 490 -8.76 18.30 8.00
C ALA A 490 -9.89 17.48 8.64
N VAL A 491 -9.77 16.15 8.60
CA VAL A 491 -10.73 15.23 9.21
C VAL A 491 -10.28 14.84 10.61
N VAL A 492 -8.97 14.70 10.80
CA VAL A 492 -8.37 14.36 12.10
C VAL A 492 -7.31 15.40 12.49
N ASP A 493 -7.15 15.59 13.78
CA ASP A 493 -6.08 16.41 14.36
C ASP A 493 -4.71 15.66 14.29
N PRO A 494 -3.58 16.32 14.61
CA PRO A 494 -2.28 15.66 14.64
C PRO A 494 -2.16 14.50 15.64
N THR A 495 -3.12 14.33 16.56
CA THR A 495 -3.23 13.15 17.43
C THR A 495 -4.17 12.08 16.86
N LEU A 496 -4.62 12.24 15.60
CA LEU A 496 -5.48 11.35 14.84
C LEU A 496 -6.93 11.24 15.37
N LYS A 497 -7.37 12.14 16.23
CA LYS A 497 -8.76 12.23 16.69
C LYS A 497 -9.62 12.93 15.63
N VAL A 498 -10.80 12.39 15.39
CA VAL A 498 -11.77 13.01 14.48
C VAL A 498 -12.26 14.32 15.08
N TYR A 499 -12.12 15.44 14.33
CA TYR A 499 -12.57 16.74 14.78
C TYR A 499 -14.07 16.72 15.14
N GLY A 500 -14.41 17.40 16.23
CA GLY A 500 -15.79 17.54 16.71
C GLY A 500 -16.43 16.27 17.28
N ILE A 501 -15.73 15.13 17.27
CA ILE A 501 -16.23 13.84 17.78
C ILE A 501 -15.34 13.32 18.92
N LYS A 502 -15.95 12.96 20.04
CA LYS A 502 -15.25 12.34 21.15
C LYS A 502 -15.12 10.81 20.95
N ASN A 503 -14.02 10.24 21.44
CA ASN A 503 -13.76 8.79 21.48
C ASN A 503 -13.69 8.11 20.10
N LEU A 504 -13.28 8.85 19.05
CA LEU A 504 -13.10 8.32 17.69
C LEU A 504 -11.76 8.79 17.12
N ARG A 505 -11.00 7.85 16.58
CA ARG A 505 -9.78 8.11 15.80
C ARG A 505 -9.83 7.42 14.45
N VAL A 506 -9.06 7.95 13.49
CA VAL A 506 -8.72 7.25 12.25
C VAL A 506 -7.24 6.96 12.25
N VAL A 507 -6.87 5.69 12.04
CA VAL A 507 -5.47 5.23 12.05
C VAL A 507 -5.25 4.28 10.88
N ASP A 508 -4.99 4.83 9.71
CA ASP A 508 -4.60 4.11 8.49
C ASP A 508 -4.05 5.11 7.44
N ALA A 509 -3.86 4.67 6.20
CA ALA A 509 -3.33 5.51 5.13
C ALA A 509 -4.19 6.74 4.80
N SER A 510 -5.48 6.75 5.17
CA SER A 510 -6.38 7.87 4.89
C SER A 510 -5.96 9.17 5.58
N ILE A 511 -5.16 9.08 6.66
CA ILE A 511 -4.75 10.27 7.45
C ILE A 511 -3.62 11.07 6.78
N MET A 512 -2.89 10.50 5.83
CA MET A 512 -1.76 11.16 5.20
C MET A 512 -2.20 12.44 4.49
N PRO A 513 -1.67 13.64 4.82
CA PRO A 513 -2.07 14.87 4.13
C PRO A 513 -1.54 14.93 2.70
N LYS A 514 -0.33 14.39 2.49
CA LYS A 514 0.32 14.17 1.19
C LYS A 514 0.87 12.76 1.15
N ILE A 515 0.82 12.13 -0.03
CA ILE A 515 1.40 10.80 -0.25
C ILE A 515 2.93 10.86 -0.13
N VAL A 516 3.53 9.80 0.41
CA VAL A 516 4.98 9.69 0.62
C VAL A 516 5.71 9.18 -0.63
N SER A 517 7.02 9.36 -0.70
CA SER A 517 7.87 8.94 -1.83
C SER A 517 8.18 7.45 -1.78
N GLY A 518 7.20 6.61 -2.15
CA GLY A 518 7.34 5.16 -2.24
C GLY A 518 6.14 4.38 -1.72
N ASN A 519 6.31 3.07 -1.55
CA ASN A 519 5.24 2.16 -1.14
C ASN A 519 4.72 2.50 0.27
N THR A 520 3.41 2.52 0.45
CA THR A 520 2.76 3.10 1.64
C THR A 520 2.57 2.14 2.81
N ASN A 521 2.93 0.85 2.68
CA ASN A 521 2.65 -0.14 3.74
C ASN A 521 3.51 0.06 5.00
N ALA A 522 4.83 0.30 4.86
CA ALA A 522 5.71 0.60 6.00
C ALA A 522 5.29 1.90 6.72
N PRO A 523 4.97 3.00 6.01
CA PRO A 523 4.36 4.19 6.62
C PRO A 523 3.09 3.90 7.43
N VAL A 524 2.22 2.99 6.98
CA VAL A 524 1.00 2.62 7.74
C VAL A 524 1.34 1.88 9.03
N PHE A 525 2.33 0.99 9.03
CA PHE A 525 2.82 0.37 10.26
C PHE A 525 3.37 1.42 11.23
N MET A 526 4.18 2.35 10.74
CA MET A 526 4.72 3.47 11.53
C MET A 526 3.61 4.35 12.12
N ILE A 527 2.61 4.72 11.33
CA ILE A 527 1.44 5.50 11.79
C ILE A 527 0.75 4.76 12.95
N ALA A 528 0.56 3.46 12.83
CA ALA A 528 -0.12 2.66 13.85
C ALA A 528 0.72 2.51 15.13
N GLU A 529 2.03 2.36 15.01
CA GLU A 529 2.97 2.34 16.16
C GLU A 529 2.89 3.66 16.94
N LYS A 530 2.96 4.79 16.24
CA LYS A 530 2.84 6.12 16.83
C LYS A 530 1.46 6.35 17.46
N ALA A 531 0.40 5.94 16.76
CA ALA A 531 -0.97 6.06 17.26
C ALA A 531 -1.18 5.24 18.55
N ALA A 532 -0.58 4.06 18.65
CA ALA A 532 -0.65 3.25 19.86
C ALA A 532 -0.06 3.99 21.07
N ASP A 533 1.09 4.66 20.91
CA ASP A 533 1.68 5.47 21.98
C ASP A 533 0.82 6.67 22.35
N MET A 534 0.24 7.36 21.35
CA MET A 534 -0.71 8.46 21.60
C MET A 534 -1.95 8.00 22.40
N ILE A 535 -2.48 6.81 22.10
CA ILE A 535 -3.65 6.23 22.78
C ILE A 535 -3.29 5.82 24.21
N LEU A 536 -2.15 5.16 24.39
CA LEU A 536 -1.67 4.69 25.69
C LEU A 536 -1.00 5.80 26.52
N LYS A 537 -0.76 6.99 25.91
CA LYS A 537 -0.01 8.11 26.51
C LYS A 537 1.42 7.70 26.93
N THR A 538 2.00 6.75 26.22
CA THR A 538 3.40 6.35 26.34
C THR A 538 4.26 7.16 25.37
N LYS A 539 5.54 7.33 25.69
CA LYS A 539 6.54 7.93 24.78
C LYS A 539 7.64 6.89 24.54
N LEU A 540 8.15 6.81 23.31
CA LEU A 540 9.37 6.09 22.98
C LEU A 540 10.57 6.79 23.59
#